data_2795094aad53c001c204812ca03a762b
#
_entry.id   2795094aad53c001c204812ca03a762b
#
_cell.length_a   1.000
_cell.length_b   1.000
_cell.length_c   1.000
_cell.angle_alpha   90.00
_cell.angle_beta   90.00
_cell.angle_gamma   90.00
#
_symmetry.space_group_name_H-M   'P 1'
#
loop_
_entity.id
_entity.type
_entity.pdbx_description
1 polymer ?
#
loop_
_entity_poly.entity_id
_entity_poly.type
_entity_poly.pdbx_seq_one_letter_code
_entity_poly.pdbx_strand_id
1 'polypeptide(L)'
;QMAIMQIRNAIIYASYEFFDRNGFIKFDSPILSGNAAEDSTELFETDYFGTPAFLSQSGQLYLEAGAMALGRVFDFGPVFRAEKSKTRRHLTEFWMMDAEYPFVTHDESLDLQEAYVKALIQGVLDRAPHALEVLERDTDLLKKYVAEPFKRISYDEVIDLLQEHENDEEAEYEHIERGDDFGSPHETWISNYFGVPTFVVNYPASFKAFYMKPVPGNEERVLCADLLAPEGYGEIIGGSAREESYEKLLAKIEENGLNPDDYAFYLDLRK
;
A
#
# COMPACT_ATOMS: atom_id res chain seq x y z
N GLN A 1 20.97 -4.42 16.79
CA GLN A 1 19.55 -4.73 17.08
C GLN A 1 18.87 -3.60 17.87
N MET A 2 19.46 -3.09 18.97
CA MET A 2 18.84 -1.99 19.77
C MET A 2 18.51 -0.76 18.92
N ALA A 3 19.43 -0.27 18.09
CA ALA A 3 19.23 0.87 17.22
C ALA A 3 18.06 0.68 16.25
N ILE A 4 17.93 -0.51 15.64
CA ILE A 4 16.80 -0.86 14.77
C ILE A 4 15.46 -0.76 15.53
N MET A 5 15.41 -1.28 16.76
CA MET A 5 14.19 -1.21 17.57
C MET A 5 13.86 0.20 18.01
N GLN A 6 14.86 1.06 18.23
CA GLN A 6 14.64 2.49 18.52
C GLN A 6 14.06 3.24 17.31
N ILE A 7 14.56 2.94 16.10
CA ILE A 7 14.00 3.51 14.86
C ILE A 7 12.56 3.02 14.65
N ARG A 8 12.31 1.72 14.79
CA ARG A 8 10.95 1.17 14.71
C ARG A 8 10.00 1.85 15.69
N ASN A 9 10.43 2.04 16.94
CA ASN A 9 9.66 2.75 17.95
C ASN A 9 9.37 4.21 17.54
N ALA A 10 10.36 4.92 16.99
CA ALA A 10 10.19 6.28 16.49
C ALA A 10 9.17 6.36 15.35
N ILE A 11 9.19 5.40 14.41
CA ILE A 11 8.21 5.27 13.32
C ILE A 11 6.80 5.08 13.88
N ILE A 12 6.62 4.19 14.86
CA ILE A 12 5.31 3.91 15.46
C ILE A 12 4.73 5.18 16.10
N TYR A 13 5.50 5.89 16.92
CA TYR A 13 5.05 7.14 17.54
C TYR A 13 4.76 8.24 16.52
N ALA A 14 5.60 8.40 15.51
CA ALA A 14 5.37 9.37 14.45
C ALA A 14 4.09 9.06 13.65
N SER A 15 3.79 7.77 13.41
CA SER A 15 2.55 7.33 12.76
C SER A 15 1.32 7.74 13.56
N TYR A 16 1.27 7.37 14.84
CA TYR A 16 0.14 7.72 15.70
C TYR A 16 -0.05 9.25 15.81
N GLU A 17 1.05 9.99 15.98
CA GLU A 17 1.00 11.45 16.04
C GLU A 17 0.50 12.08 14.74
N PHE A 18 0.92 11.56 13.58
CA PHE A 18 0.45 12.03 12.27
C PHE A 18 -1.05 11.80 12.10
N PHE A 19 -1.54 10.61 12.38
CA PHE A 19 -2.95 10.28 12.20
C PHE A 19 -3.83 11.04 13.19
N ASP A 20 -3.43 11.17 14.45
CA ASP A 20 -4.15 11.96 15.46
C ASP A 20 -4.29 13.43 15.02
N ARG A 21 -3.20 14.07 14.60
CA ARG A 21 -3.19 15.45 14.11
C ARG A 21 -4.03 15.68 12.87
N ASN A 22 -4.21 14.65 12.04
CA ASN A 22 -5.03 14.71 10.83
C ASN A 22 -6.47 14.24 11.04
N GLY A 23 -6.89 14.05 12.29
CA GLY A 23 -8.27 13.73 12.66
C GLY A 23 -8.68 12.30 12.36
N PHE A 24 -7.74 11.37 12.33
CA PHE A 24 -8.03 9.94 12.20
C PHE A 24 -8.32 9.32 13.56
N ILE A 25 -9.28 8.41 13.59
CA ILE A 25 -9.64 7.61 14.75
C ILE A 25 -9.00 6.23 14.60
N LYS A 26 -8.31 5.76 15.65
CA LYS A 26 -7.80 4.39 15.69
C LYS A 26 -8.96 3.40 15.72
N PHE A 27 -8.96 2.45 14.81
CA PHE A 27 -9.97 1.40 14.69
C PHE A 27 -9.25 0.05 14.52
N ASP A 28 -9.39 -0.85 15.48
CA ASP A 28 -8.73 -2.15 15.44
C ASP A 28 -9.57 -3.15 14.65
N SER A 29 -9.03 -3.59 13.52
CA SER A 29 -9.65 -4.62 12.69
C SER A 29 -9.46 -6.02 13.29
N PRO A 30 -10.40 -6.95 13.09
CA PRO A 30 -10.25 -8.31 13.61
C PRO A 30 -9.11 -9.07 12.92
N ILE A 31 -8.34 -9.83 13.68
CA ILE A 31 -7.27 -10.69 13.15
C ILE A 31 -7.85 -11.94 12.47
N LEU A 32 -8.94 -12.50 13.02
CA LEU A 32 -9.66 -13.62 12.41
C LEU A 32 -10.80 -13.08 11.56
N SER A 33 -10.80 -13.41 10.28
CA SER A 33 -11.77 -12.93 9.29
C SER A 33 -12.39 -14.10 8.54
N GLY A 34 -13.64 -13.95 8.11
CA GLY A 34 -14.29 -14.87 7.18
C GLY A 34 -13.95 -14.61 5.71
N ASN A 35 -13.22 -13.51 5.40
CA ASN A 35 -13.05 -13.00 4.04
C ASN A 35 -11.59 -12.71 3.73
N ALA A 36 -11.22 -12.86 2.45
CA ALA A 36 -9.98 -12.34 1.92
C ALA A 36 -10.13 -10.86 1.52
N ALA A 37 -9.18 -10.03 1.87
CA ALA A 37 -9.10 -8.64 1.41
C ALA A 37 -8.31 -8.52 0.10
N GLU A 38 -7.37 -9.42 -0.13
CA GLU A 38 -6.52 -9.49 -1.32
C GLU A 38 -6.88 -10.73 -2.14
N ASP A 39 -6.67 -10.67 -3.45
CA ASP A 39 -6.95 -11.77 -4.40
C ASP A 39 -6.01 -12.99 -4.24
N SER A 40 -5.17 -13.01 -3.21
CA SER A 40 -4.27 -14.12 -2.96
C SER A 40 -5.06 -15.36 -2.55
N THR A 41 -4.80 -16.45 -3.22
CA THR A 41 -5.39 -17.77 -2.93
C THR A 41 -4.79 -18.43 -1.70
N GLU A 42 -3.72 -17.88 -1.12
CA GLU A 42 -2.99 -18.46 0.00
C GLU A 42 -3.29 -17.72 1.31
N LEU A 43 -4.29 -18.22 2.04
CA LEU A 43 -4.66 -17.76 3.37
C LEU A 43 -4.19 -18.75 4.44
N PHE A 44 -3.84 -18.26 5.62
CA PHE A 44 -3.71 -19.10 6.81
C PHE A 44 -5.10 -19.39 7.37
N GLU A 45 -5.58 -20.61 7.20
CA GLU A 45 -6.88 -21.06 7.66
C GLU A 45 -6.79 -21.66 9.08
N THR A 46 -7.83 -21.44 9.88
CA THR A 46 -8.00 -22.04 11.19
C THR A 46 -9.46 -22.47 11.41
N ASP A 47 -9.69 -23.46 12.29
CA ASP A 47 -11.03 -23.78 12.74
C ASP A 47 -11.50 -22.76 13.80
N TYR A 48 -12.63 -22.14 13.55
CA TYR A 48 -13.28 -21.22 14.48
C TYR A 48 -14.65 -21.79 14.89
N PHE A 49 -14.65 -22.64 15.91
CA PHE A 49 -15.86 -23.29 16.44
C PHE A 49 -16.67 -24.06 15.40
N GLY A 50 -15.98 -24.78 14.50
CA GLY A 50 -16.59 -25.58 13.45
C GLY A 50 -16.88 -24.83 12.15
N THR A 51 -16.46 -23.58 12.02
CA THR A 51 -16.47 -22.80 10.77
C THR A 51 -15.05 -22.38 10.39
N PRO A 52 -14.71 -22.33 9.09
CA PRO A 52 -13.40 -21.83 8.68
C PRO A 52 -13.27 -20.33 8.98
N ALA A 53 -12.11 -19.93 9.47
CA ALA A 53 -11.70 -18.55 9.58
C ALA A 53 -10.25 -18.40 9.10
N PHE A 54 -9.88 -17.20 8.72
CA PHE A 54 -8.58 -16.91 8.13
C PHE A 54 -7.87 -15.81 8.92
N LEU A 55 -6.55 -15.89 9.01
CA LEU A 55 -5.75 -14.78 9.51
C LEU A 55 -5.80 -13.62 8.50
N SER A 56 -6.06 -12.42 9.00
CA SER A 56 -6.28 -11.22 8.19
C SER A 56 -5.05 -10.86 7.36
N GLN A 57 -5.25 -10.55 6.08
CA GLN A 57 -4.22 -10.05 5.18
C GLN A 57 -4.09 -8.51 5.22
N SER A 58 -5.16 -7.82 5.67
CA SER A 58 -5.27 -6.36 5.79
C SER A 58 -6.49 -6.01 6.62
N GLY A 59 -6.48 -4.87 7.29
CA GLY A 59 -7.65 -4.31 7.97
C GLY A 59 -8.65 -3.63 7.06
N GLN A 60 -8.34 -3.46 5.76
CA GLN A 60 -9.03 -2.58 4.83
C GLN A 60 -10.55 -2.72 4.81
N LEU A 61 -11.09 -3.92 4.61
CA LEU A 61 -12.54 -4.11 4.46
C LEU A 61 -13.33 -3.67 5.70
N TYR A 62 -12.77 -3.90 6.89
CA TYR A 62 -13.36 -3.46 8.16
C TYR A 62 -13.15 -1.96 8.38
N LEU A 63 -11.99 -1.42 7.98
CA LEU A 63 -11.73 0.03 8.02
C LEU A 63 -12.67 0.80 7.11
N GLU A 64 -13.03 0.30 5.93
CA GLU A 64 -14.03 0.94 5.07
C GLU A 64 -15.40 1.02 5.78
N ALA A 65 -15.81 -0.03 6.49
CA ALA A 65 -17.01 0.00 7.32
C ALA A 65 -16.88 1.01 8.48
N GLY A 66 -15.71 1.04 9.14
CA GLY A 66 -15.39 2.01 10.17
C GLY A 66 -15.42 3.45 9.65
N ALA A 67 -14.91 3.68 8.43
CA ALA A 67 -14.90 4.99 7.79
C ALA A 67 -16.30 5.53 7.50
N MET A 68 -17.26 4.67 7.15
CA MET A 68 -18.67 5.06 6.96
C MET A 68 -19.30 5.59 8.25
N ALA A 69 -18.87 5.11 9.41
CA ALA A 69 -19.43 5.50 10.71
C ALA A 69 -18.64 6.64 11.38
N LEU A 70 -17.31 6.66 11.24
CA LEU A 70 -16.41 7.49 12.03
C LEU A 70 -15.66 8.54 11.18
N GLY A 71 -15.73 8.47 9.86
CA GLY A 71 -14.95 9.30 8.97
C GLY A 71 -13.54 8.74 8.77
N ARG A 72 -12.50 9.52 9.07
CA ARG A 72 -11.12 9.09 8.91
C ARG A 72 -10.73 8.07 9.97
N VAL A 73 -10.33 6.88 9.55
CA VAL A 73 -9.93 5.79 10.47
C VAL A 73 -8.59 5.20 10.05
N PHE A 74 -7.85 4.67 11.00
CA PHE A 74 -6.63 3.92 10.74
C PHE A 74 -6.51 2.72 11.66
N ASP A 75 -5.80 1.70 11.19
CA ASP A 75 -5.36 0.55 11.96
C ASP A 75 -3.83 0.47 11.96
N PHE A 76 -3.26 -0.14 12.97
CA PHE A 76 -1.88 -0.56 12.99
C PHE A 76 -1.81 -1.87 13.74
N GLY A 77 -1.77 -2.95 13.00
CA GLY A 77 -1.88 -4.28 13.55
C GLY A 77 -1.13 -5.35 12.74
N PRO A 78 -1.06 -6.57 13.28
CA PRO A 78 -0.44 -7.68 12.59
C PRO A 78 -1.31 -8.14 11.42
N VAL A 79 -0.66 -8.43 10.28
CA VAL A 79 -1.27 -9.02 9.11
C VAL A 79 -0.46 -10.23 8.65
N PHE A 80 -1.11 -11.13 7.92
CA PHE A 80 -0.59 -12.46 7.60
C PHE A 80 -0.77 -12.75 6.11
N ARG A 81 0.30 -13.17 5.44
CA ARG A 81 0.26 -13.61 4.05
C ARG A 81 0.93 -14.95 3.91
N ALA A 82 0.19 -15.96 3.45
CA ALA A 82 0.64 -17.36 3.39
C ALA A 82 1.55 -17.66 2.17
N GLU A 83 1.91 -16.66 1.41
CA GLU A 83 2.74 -16.79 0.22
C GLU A 83 4.13 -17.34 0.55
N LYS A 84 4.55 -18.36 -0.19
CA LYS A 84 5.87 -19.00 -0.05
C LYS A 84 6.95 -18.19 -0.75
N SER A 85 7.00 -16.88 -0.48
CA SER A 85 8.01 -16.01 -1.05
C SER A 85 9.38 -16.24 -0.41
N LYS A 86 10.43 -16.31 -1.25
CA LYS A 86 11.82 -16.38 -0.80
C LYS A 86 12.58 -15.05 -0.94
N THR A 87 11.86 -13.94 -1.08
CA THR A 87 12.48 -12.63 -1.21
C THR A 87 12.92 -12.08 0.15
N ARG A 88 13.84 -11.12 0.14
CA ARG A 88 14.28 -10.43 1.36
C ARG A 88 13.26 -9.42 1.90
N ARG A 89 12.20 -9.12 1.14
CA ARG A 89 11.24 -8.06 1.44
C ARG A 89 9.90 -8.58 1.98
N HIS A 90 9.61 -9.89 1.85
CA HIS A 90 8.32 -10.47 2.21
C HIS A 90 8.44 -11.34 3.47
N LEU A 91 7.60 -11.02 4.44
CA LEU A 91 7.39 -11.79 5.66
C LEU A 91 5.98 -12.38 5.64
N THR A 92 5.81 -13.53 6.28
CA THR A 92 4.48 -14.16 6.43
C THR A 92 3.65 -13.52 7.53
N GLU A 93 4.28 -12.81 8.46
CA GLU A 93 3.66 -11.98 9.49
C GLU A 93 4.39 -10.64 9.57
N PHE A 94 3.68 -9.55 9.50
CA PHE A 94 4.23 -8.21 9.65
C PHE A 94 3.16 -7.25 10.16
N TRP A 95 3.57 -6.06 10.58
CA TRP A 95 2.66 -5.02 11.01
C TRP A 95 2.40 -4.05 9.88
N MET A 96 1.12 -3.84 9.57
CA MET A 96 0.66 -2.96 8.51
C MET A 96 -0.02 -1.74 9.11
N MET A 97 0.21 -0.59 8.52
CA MET A 97 -0.52 0.65 8.78
C MET A 97 -1.53 0.81 7.66
N ASP A 98 -2.79 0.56 7.95
CA ASP A 98 -3.91 0.77 7.05
C ASP A 98 -4.66 2.06 7.42
N ALA A 99 -5.11 2.83 6.44
CA ALA A 99 -5.92 4.02 6.67
C ALA A 99 -7.00 4.16 5.59
N GLU A 100 -8.24 4.42 6.02
CA GLU A 100 -9.37 4.68 5.15
C GLU A 100 -9.99 6.04 5.49
N TYR A 101 -10.29 6.83 4.47
CA TYR A 101 -10.77 8.19 4.65
C TYR A 101 -11.70 8.61 3.49
N PRO A 102 -12.98 8.85 3.76
CA PRO A 102 -13.98 9.22 2.77
C PRO A 102 -13.82 10.69 2.32
N PHE A 103 -14.46 11.02 1.22
CA PHE A 103 -14.57 12.39 0.68
C PHE A 103 -13.24 13.03 0.29
N VAL A 104 -12.29 12.23 -0.14
CA VAL A 104 -10.95 12.63 -0.59
C VAL A 104 -10.77 12.15 -2.02
N THR A 105 -10.26 13.02 -2.88
CA THR A 105 -9.90 12.64 -4.25
C THR A 105 -8.63 11.78 -4.27
N HIS A 106 -8.38 11.12 -5.39
CA HIS A 106 -7.15 10.33 -5.55
C HIS A 106 -5.89 11.20 -5.35
N ASP A 107 -5.85 12.39 -5.94
CA ASP A 107 -4.70 13.31 -5.82
C ASP A 107 -4.48 13.79 -4.37
N GLU A 108 -5.56 14.14 -3.67
CA GLU A 108 -5.48 14.49 -2.24
C GLU A 108 -5.01 13.32 -1.37
N SER A 109 -5.35 12.09 -1.77
CA SER A 109 -4.81 10.88 -1.12
C SER A 109 -3.31 10.76 -1.31
N LEU A 110 -2.77 11.04 -2.51
CA LEU A 110 -1.33 11.05 -2.75
C LEU A 110 -0.63 12.13 -1.92
N ASP A 111 -1.23 13.32 -1.78
CA ASP A 111 -0.69 14.39 -0.93
C ASP A 111 -0.62 13.95 0.54
N LEU A 112 -1.65 13.26 1.04
CA LEU A 112 -1.69 12.74 2.41
C LEU A 112 -0.63 11.66 2.65
N GLN A 113 -0.47 10.73 1.68
CA GLN A 113 0.54 9.66 1.75
C GLN A 113 1.96 10.25 1.73
N GLU A 114 2.24 11.23 0.87
CA GLU A 114 3.51 11.94 0.84
C GLU A 114 3.79 12.64 2.18
N ALA A 115 2.82 13.37 2.71
CA ALA A 115 2.93 14.03 4.00
C ALA A 115 3.17 13.04 5.14
N TYR A 116 2.52 11.87 5.09
CA TYR A 116 2.71 10.81 6.08
C TYR A 116 4.14 10.26 6.05
N VAL A 117 4.66 9.88 4.90
CA VAL A 117 6.04 9.36 4.80
C VAL A 117 7.06 10.40 5.23
N LYS A 118 6.89 11.66 4.83
CA LYS A 118 7.74 12.77 5.29
C LYS A 118 7.70 12.95 6.82
N ALA A 119 6.52 12.83 7.42
CA ALA A 119 6.37 12.88 8.87
C ALA A 119 7.06 11.72 9.58
N LEU A 120 7.03 10.52 9.01
CA LEU A 120 7.76 9.36 9.55
C LEU A 120 9.27 9.59 9.52
N ILE A 121 9.80 10.02 8.38
CA ILE A 121 11.24 10.30 8.22
C ILE A 121 11.67 11.39 9.20
N GLN A 122 10.93 12.50 9.29
CA GLN A 122 11.22 13.58 10.23
C GLN A 122 11.15 13.09 11.69
N GLY A 123 10.13 12.28 12.01
CA GLY A 123 9.98 11.69 13.34
C GLY A 123 11.16 10.80 13.75
N VAL A 124 11.73 10.07 12.81
CA VAL A 124 12.96 9.26 13.05
C VAL A 124 14.18 10.16 13.23
N LEU A 125 14.35 11.18 12.39
CA LEU A 125 15.44 12.15 12.51
C LEU A 125 15.42 12.86 13.87
N ASP A 126 14.24 13.20 14.39
CA ASP A 126 14.10 13.92 15.65
C ASP A 126 14.23 13.02 16.88
N ARG A 127 13.68 11.80 16.82
CA ARG A 127 13.54 10.89 17.97
C ARG A 127 14.68 9.90 18.14
N ALA A 128 15.36 9.55 17.05
CA ALA A 128 16.35 8.47 17.03
C ALA A 128 17.66 8.85 16.33
N PRO A 129 18.22 10.06 16.48
CA PRO A 129 19.44 10.48 15.78
C PRO A 129 20.63 9.60 16.11
N HIS A 130 20.79 9.19 17.37
CA HIS A 130 21.88 8.31 17.77
C HIS A 130 21.75 6.90 17.19
N ALA A 131 20.52 6.39 17.02
CA ALA A 131 20.29 5.10 16.37
C ALA A 131 20.66 5.14 14.88
N LEU A 132 20.38 6.25 14.19
CA LEU A 132 20.78 6.48 12.81
C LEU A 132 22.32 6.54 12.68
N GLU A 133 23.01 7.21 13.61
CA GLU A 133 24.48 7.27 13.68
C GLU A 133 25.08 5.85 13.86
N VAL A 134 24.57 5.07 14.81
CA VAL A 134 25.01 3.68 15.06
C VAL A 134 24.84 2.78 13.83
N LEU A 135 23.84 3.04 13.02
CA LEU A 135 23.55 2.30 11.78
C LEU A 135 24.25 2.90 10.56
N GLU A 136 25.04 3.94 10.74
CA GLU A 136 25.75 4.64 9.65
C GLU A 136 24.79 5.10 8.53
N ARG A 137 23.54 5.47 8.92
CA ARG A 137 22.54 5.89 7.96
C ARG A 137 22.81 7.29 7.43
N ASP A 138 22.81 7.45 6.11
CA ASP A 138 22.89 8.76 5.47
C ASP A 138 21.65 9.60 5.82
N THR A 139 21.84 10.53 6.76
CA THR A 139 20.79 11.44 7.22
C THR A 139 20.54 12.60 6.28
N ASP A 140 21.49 12.96 5.43
CA ASP A 140 21.30 14.04 4.46
C ASP A 140 20.40 13.59 3.32
N LEU A 141 20.50 12.31 2.92
CA LEU A 141 19.56 11.70 2.00
C LEU A 141 18.13 11.65 2.58
N LEU A 142 17.98 11.31 3.87
CA LEU A 142 16.67 11.35 4.54
C LEU A 142 16.09 12.76 4.59
N LYS A 143 16.90 13.78 4.87
CA LYS A 143 16.49 15.20 4.84
C LYS A 143 16.08 15.64 3.44
N LYS A 144 16.78 15.15 2.39
CA LYS A 144 16.40 15.39 0.99
C LYS A 144 14.98 14.87 0.72
N TYR A 145 14.65 13.64 1.14
CA TYR A 145 13.30 13.06 0.96
C TYR A 145 12.21 13.86 1.69
N VAL A 146 12.51 14.46 2.83
CA VAL A 146 11.57 15.36 3.52
C VAL A 146 11.38 16.67 2.75
N ALA A 147 12.45 17.24 2.19
CA ALA A 147 12.44 18.56 1.57
C ALA A 147 11.88 18.59 0.15
N GLU A 148 12.14 17.54 -0.63
CA GLU A 148 11.76 17.49 -2.04
C GLU A 148 10.37 16.87 -2.22
N PRO A 149 9.59 17.30 -3.26
CA PRO A 149 8.34 16.63 -3.60
C PRO A 149 8.60 15.22 -4.12
N PHE A 150 7.70 14.28 -3.82
CA PHE A 150 7.74 12.95 -4.40
C PHE A 150 7.36 13.00 -5.88
N LYS A 151 7.97 12.15 -6.68
CA LYS A 151 7.64 12.05 -8.10
C LYS A 151 6.28 11.36 -8.28
N ARG A 152 5.49 11.83 -9.23
CA ARG A 152 4.24 11.16 -9.69
C ARG A 152 4.37 10.88 -11.18
N ILE A 153 4.11 9.64 -11.57
CA ILE A 153 4.24 9.18 -12.95
C ILE A 153 3.21 8.08 -13.21
N SER A 154 2.63 8.03 -14.40
CA SER A 154 1.67 6.99 -14.74
C SER A 154 2.39 5.66 -15.06
N TYR A 155 1.66 4.56 -14.90
CA TYR A 155 2.12 3.23 -15.29
C TYR A 155 2.59 3.22 -16.76
N ASP A 156 1.83 3.81 -17.67
CA ASP A 156 2.16 3.83 -19.09
C ASP A 156 3.48 4.57 -19.40
N GLU A 157 3.71 5.72 -18.73
CA GLU A 157 4.97 6.46 -18.85
C GLU A 157 6.15 5.68 -18.25
N VAL A 158 5.92 4.90 -17.19
CA VAL A 158 6.95 4.03 -16.60
C VAL A 158 7.33 2.91 -17.56
N ILE A 159 6.35 2.28 -18.21
CA ILE A 159 6.64 1.25 -19.24
C ILE A 159 7.48 1.83 -20.36
N ASP A 160 7.14 3.04 -20.86
CA ASP A 160 7.92 3.71 -21.89
C ASP A 160 9.37 3.98 -21.46
N LEU A 161 9.57 4.43 -20.20
CA LEU A 161 10.92 4.63 -19.64
C LEU A 161 11.70 3.32 -19.51
N LEU A 162 11.07 2.26 -18.99
CA LEU A 162 11.74 0.96 -18.83
C LEU A 162 12.16 0.39 -20.19
N GLN A 163 11.32 0.50 -21.22
CA GLN A 163 11.63 0.04 -22.57
C GLN A 163 12.72 0.89 -23.24
N GLU A 164 12.74 2.22 -23.00
CA GLU A 164 13.79 3.12 -23.50
C GLU A 164 15.17 2.77 -22.93
N HIS A 165 15.22 2.40 -21.66
CA HIS A 165 16.47 2.18 -20.90
C HIS A 165 16.86 0.70 -20.73
N GLU A 166 16.12 -0.26 -21.28
CA GLU A 166 16.34 -1.70 -21.07
C GLU A 166 17.72 -2.22 -21.51
N ASN A 167 18.41 -1.48 -22.38
CA ASN A 167 19.74 -1.82 -22.87
C ASN A 167 20.88 -1.04 -22.20
N ASP A 168 20.58 -0.23 -21.18
CA ASP A 168 21.57 0.49 -20.42
C ASP A 168 22.37 -0.46 -19.52
N GLU A 169 23.64 -0.15 -19.25
CA GLU A 169 24.50 -0.99 -18.39
C GLU A 169 23.95 -1.15 -16.95
N GLU A 170 23.11 -0.21 -16.52
CA GLU A 170 22.51 -0.18 -15.19
C GLU A 170 21.12 -0.84 -15.13
N ALA A 171 20.59 -1.31 -16.26
CA ALA A 171 19.29 -1.95 -16.37
C ALA A 171 19.37 -3.42 -15.94
N GLU A 172 19.32 -3.68 -14.65
CA GLU A 172 19.30 -5.03 -14.05
C GLU A 172 17.88 -5.61 -14.00
N TYR A 173 17.07 -5.41 -15.05
CA TYR A 173 15.70 -5.93 -15.16
C TYR A 173 15.45 -6.57 -16.54
N GLU A 174 14.46 -7.45 -16.60
CA GLU A 174 14.04 -8.07 -17.84
C GLU A 174 13.09 -7.15 -18.61
N HIS A 175 12.98 -7.37 -19.94
CA HIS A 175 12.01 -6.68 -20.78
C HIS A 175 10.59 -6.80 -20.20
N ILE A 176 9.82 -5.72 -20.28
CA ILE A 176 8.45 -5.66 -19.80
C ILE A 176 7.52 -5.15 -20.90
N GLU A 177 6.39 -5.79 -21.04
CA GLU A 177 5.34 -5.38 -21.99
C GLU A 177 4.26 -4.53 -21.29
N ARG A 178 3.58 -3.73 -22.09
CA ARG A 178 2.44 -2.95 -21.59
C ARG A 178 1.29 -3.89 -21.19
N GLY A 179 0.90 -3.84 -19.94
CA GLY A 179 -0.08 -4.75 -19.34
C GLY A 179 0.50 -5.74 -18.34
N ASP A 180 1.82 -5.84 -18.24
CA ASP A 180 2.50 -6.66 -17.24
C ASP A 180 2.61 -5.92 -15.90
N ASP A 181 2.67 -6.67 -14.81
CA ASP A 181 2.98 -6.12 -13.48
C ASP A 181 4.49 -5.95 -13.29
N PHE A 182 4.87 -4.96 -12.46
CA PHE A 182 6.29 -4.71 -12.18
C PHE A 182 6.85 -5.78 -11.24
N GLY A 183 7.99 -6.34 -11.62
CA GLY A 183 8.81 -7.10 -10.70
C GLY A 183 9.72 -6.20 -9.85
N SER A 184 10.24 -6.75 -8.77
CA SER A 184 11.15 -6.05 -7.86
C SER A 184 12.35 -5.35 -8.52
N PRO A 185 12.98 -5.89 -9.60
CA PRO A 185 14.03 -5.17 -10.33
C PRO A 185 13.51 -3.91 -11.02
N HIS A 186 12.31 -3.95 -11.62
CA HIS A 186 11.68 -2.78 -12.25
C HIS A 186 11.42 -1.68 -11.22
N GLU A 187 10.80 -2.00 -10.09
CA GLU A 187 10.54 -1.05 -9.01
C GLU A 187 11.82 -0.41 -8.46
N THR A 188 12.88 -1.20 -8.32
CA THR A 188 14.18 -0.73 -7.87
C THR A 188 14.78 0.27 -8.86
N TRP A 189 14.73 -0.04 -10.15
CA TRP A 189 15.25 0.85 -11.18
C TRP A 189 14.45 2.16 -11.23
N ILE A 190 13.11 2.09 -11.25
CA ILE A 190 12.21 3.26 -11.29
C ILE A 190 12.53 4.24 -10.15
N SER A 191 12.55 3.73 -8.92
CA SER A 191 12.76 4.58 -7.75
C SER A 191 14.17 5.17 -7.68
N ASN A 192 15.18 4.43 -8.13
CA ASN A 192 16.55 4.91 -8.21
C ASN A 192 16.74 5.93 -9.33
N TYR A 193 16.07 5.76 -10.48
CA TYR A 193 16.11 6.69 -11.62
C TYR A 193 15.68 8.10 -11.20
N PHE A 194 14.61 8.23 -10.43
CA PHE A 194 14.15 9.53 -9.94
C PHE A 194 14.90 10.01 -8.68
N GLY A 195 15.52 9.11 -7.92
CA GLY A 195 16.29 9.42 -6.72
C GLY A 195 15.49 10.04 -5.57
N VAL A 196 14.16 9.93 -5.62
CA VAL A 196 13.19 10.31 -4.58
C VAL A 196 12.06 9.28 -4.56
N PRO A 197 11.30 9.16 -3.46
CA PRO A 197 10.13 8.30 -3.45
C PRO A 197 9.18 8.65 -4.61
N THR A 198 8.68 7.62 -5.30
CA THR A 198 7.98 7.79 -6.58
C THR A 198 6.63 7.09 -6.53
N PHE A 199 5.55 7.84 -6.74
CA PHE A 199 4.22 7.28 -6.99
C PHE A 199 4.10 6.85 -8.45
N VAL A 200 3.83 5.58 -8.68
CA VAL A 200 3.35 5.08 -9.97
C VAL A 200 1.83 4.97 -9.88
N VAL A 201 1.12 5.61 -10.80
CA VAL A 201 -0.34 5.74 -10.75
C VAL A 201 -1.02 5.12 -11.96
N ASN A 202 -2.33 4.84 -11.82
CA ASN A 202 -3.21 4.42 -12.92
C ASN A 202 -2.78 3.10 -13.59
N TYR A 203 -2.56 2.07 -12.80
CA TYR A 203 -2.25 0.73 -13.30
C TYR A 203 -3.41 0.10 -14.09
N PRO A 204 -3.13 -0.90 -14.93
CA PRO A 204 -4.15 -1.72 -15.58
C PRO A 204 -5.09 -2.37 -14.57
N ALA A 205 -6.40 -2.32 -14.85
CA ALA A 205 -7.42 -2.95 -14.03
C ALA A 205 -7.31 -4.49 -13.99
N SER A 206 -6.66 -5.09 -14.99
CA SER A 206 -6.61 -6.54 -15.20
C SER A 206 -5.87 -7.33 -14.11
N PHE A 207 -4.98 -6.67 -13.37
CA PHE A 207 -4.20 -7.32 -12.29
C PHE A 207 -4.27 -6.56 -10.95
N LYS A 208 -5.12 -5.53 -10.84
CA LYS A 208 -5.38 -4.83 -9.58
C LYS A 208 -6.69 -5.31 -8.95
N ALA A 209 -6.82 -5.14 -7.63
CA ALA A 209 -7.91 -5.70 -6.85
C ALA A 209 -9.31 -5.19 -7.27
N PHE A 210 -10.31 -6.06 -7.10
CA PHE A 210 -11.69 -5.86 -7.56
C PHE A 210 -12.36 -4.58 -7.02
N TYR A 211 -11.96 -4.12 -5.85
CA TYR A 211 -12.56 -2.95 -5.18
C TYR A 211 -12.06 -1.60 -5.70
N MET A 212 -11.07 -1.58 -6.58
CA MET A 212 -10.49 -0.33 -7.07
C MET A 212 -11.40 0.35 -8.09
N LYS A 213 -11.58 1.68 -7.94
CA LYS A 213 -12.40 2.52 -8.82
C LYS A 213 -11.68 2.75 -10.15
N PRO A 214 -12.36 2.58 -11.30
CA PRO A 214 -11.78 2.90 -12.60
C PRO A 214 -11.46 4.40 -12.74
N VAL A 215 -10.49 4.71 -13.58
CA VAL A 215 -10.21 6.08 -14.02
C VAL A 215 -11.42 6.59 -14.82
N PRO A 216 -11.96 7.79 -14.54
CA PRO A 216 -13.09 8.34 -15.29
C PRO A 216 -12.81 8.39 -16.79
N GLY A 217 -13.67 7.72 -17.57
CA GLY A 217 -13.52 7.63 -19.03
C GLY A 217 -12.52 6.59 -19.54
N ASN A 218 -11.89 5.83 -18.64
CA ASN A 218 -10.97 4.74 -19.00
C ASN A 218 -11.11 3.58 -18.02
N GLU A 219 -11.96 2.62 -18.31
CA GLU A 219 -12.21 1.47 -17.44
C GLU A 219 -11.08 0.43 -17.45
N GLU A 220 -10.12 0.53 -18.39
CA GLU A 220 -8.94 -0.33 -18.41
C GLU A 220 -7.87 0.08 -17.38
N ARG A 221 -8.03 1.23 -16.75
CA ARG A 221 -7.13 1.77 -15.71
C ARG A 221 -7.90 2.02 -14.42
N VAL A 222 -7.24 1.85 -13.28
CA VAL A 222 -7.81 2.13 -11.97
C VAL A 222 -7.11 3.30 -11.28
N LEU A 223 -7.87 4.04 -10.47
CA LEU A 223 -7.36 5.13 -9.62
C LEU A 223 -6.60 4.55 -8.43
N CYS A 224 -5.41 4.05 -8.70
CA CYS A 224 -4.51 3.51 -7.68
C CYS A 224 -3.12 4.12 -7.79
N ALA A 225 -2.34 3.94 -6.75
CA ALA A 225 -0.94 4.32 -6.71
C ALA A 225 -0.16 3.36 -5.83
N ASP A 226 1.03 2.99 -6.28
CA ASP A 226 2.05 2.33 -5.49
C ASP A 226 3.18 3.34 -5.25
N LEU A 227 3.54 3.60 -3.98
CA LEU A 227 4.66 4.44 -3.62
C LEU A 227 5.92 3.60 -3.51
N LEU A 228 6.85 3.82 -4.42
CA LEU A 228 8.13 3.13 -4.47
C LEU A 228 9.21 3.94 -3.73
N ALA A 229 9.84 3.33 -2.74
CA ALA A 229 10.97 3.92 -2.04
C ALA A 229 12.29 3.61 -2.75
N PRO A 230 13.21 4.60 -2.90
CA PRO A 230 14.52 4.39 -3.51
C PRO A 230 15.40 3.47 -2.66
N GLU A 231 16.64 3.27 -3.10
CA GLU A 231 17.64 2.40 -2.44
C GLU A 231 17.23 0.91 -2.45
N GLY A 232 16.37 0.50 -3.37
CA GLY A 232 15.98 -0.89 -3.53
C GLY A 232 14.92 -1.38 -2.55
N TYR A 233 14.23 -0.48 -1.83
CA TYR A 233 13.15 -0.88 -0.91
C TYR A 233 11.87 -1.28 -1.63
N GLY A 234 11.59 -0.73 -2.84
CA GLY A 234 10.38 -1.03 -3.61
C GLY A 234 9.12 -0.42 -3.01
N GLU A 235 7.98 -1.04 -3.23
CA GLU A 235 6.69 -0.57 -2.74
C GLU A 235 6.64 -0.51 -1.21
N ILE A 236 6.27 0.66 -0.68
CA ILE A 236 6.07 0.90 0.76
C ILE A 236 4.63 1.30 1.11
N ILE A 237 3.86 1.78 0.14
CA ILE A 237 2.42 2.05 0.27
C ILE A 237 1.74 1.65 -1.03
N GLY A 238 0.67 0.85 -0.95
CA GLY A 238 -0.30 0.65 -2.00
C GLY A 238 -1.62 1.30 -1.61
N GLY A 239 -2.27 1.99 -2.55
CA GLY A 239 -3.54 2.65 -2.27
C GLY A 239 -4.39 2.87 -3.51
N SER A 240 -5.71 3.03 -3.32
CA SER A 240 -6.63 3.31 -4.43
C SER A 240 -7.87 4.05 -3.96
N ALA A 241 -8.53 4.74 -4.90
CA ALA A 241 -9.93 5.10 -4.73
C ALA A 241 -10.78 3.83 -4.77
N ARG A 242 -11.78 3.73 -3.89
CA ARG A 242 -12.69 2.59 -3.79
C ARG A 242 -13.87 2.75 -4.75
N GLU A 243 -14.31 1.63 -5.35
CA GLU A 243 -15.55 1.63 -6.13
C GLU A 243 -16.76 1.92 -5.23
N GLU A 244 -17.52 2.92 -5.58
CA GLU A 244 -18.67 3.41 -4.81
C GLU A 244 -20.02 2.89 -5.33
N SER A 245 -20.08 2.37 -6.58
CA SER A 245 -21.30 1.79 -7.14
C SER A 245 -21.46 0.34 -6.68
N TYR A 246 -22.60 0.04 -6.07
CA TYR A 246 -22.98 -1.32 -5.70
C TYR A 246 -22.95 -2.27 -6.90
N GLU A 247 -23.55 -1.87 -8.02
CA GLU A 247 -23.69 -2.70 -9.21
C GLU A 247 -22.32 -2.99 -9.85
N LYS A 248 -21.45 -1.99 -9.92
CA LYS A 248 -20.09 -2.17 -10.46
C LYS A 248 -19.23 -3.04 -9.55
N LEU A 249 -19.31 -2.83 -8.24
CA LEU A 249 -18.57 -3.64 -7.28
C LEU A 249 -19.03 -5.11 -7.31
N LEU A 250 -20.34 -5.35 -7.36
CA LEU A 250 -20.91 -6.70 -7.49
C LEU A 250 -20.41 -7.38 -8.76
N ALA A 251 -20.48 -6.70 -9.91
CA ALA A 251 -19.99 -7.25 -11.18
C ALA A 251 -18.51 -7.62 -11.10
N LYS A 252 -17.67 -6.78 -10.49
CA LYS A 252 -16.23 -7.07 -10.33
C LYS A 252 -15.95 -8.26 -9.39
N ILE A 253 -16.74 -8.41 -8.32
CA ILE A 253 -16.65 -9.59 -7.43
C ILE A 253 -16.95 -10.87 -8.23
N GLU A 254 -18.01 -10.86 -9.05
CA GLU A 254 -18.38 -11.99 -9.89
C GLU A 254 -17.34 -12.28 -11.00
N GLU A 255 -16.85 -11.25 -11.68
CA GLU A 255 -15.80 -11.34 -12.72
C GLU A 255 -14.50 -11.95 -12.18
N ASN A 256 -14.15 -11.66 -10.93
CA ASN A 256 -12.98 -12.25 -10.25
C ASN A 256 -13.25 -13.66 -9.68
N GLY A 257 -14.45 -14.23 -9.91
CA GLY A 257 -14.80 -15.56 -9.43
C GLY A 257 -15.00 -15.67 -7.93
N LEU A 258 -15.18 -14.53 -7.24
CA LEU A 258 -15.45 -14.46 -5.82
C LEU A 258 -16.95 -14.65 -5.55
N ASN A 259 -17.29 -15.21 -4.38
CA ASN A 259 -18.68 -15.38 -4.00
C ASN A 259 -19.25 -14.10 -3.38
N PRO A 260 -20.29 -13.46 -3.98
CA PRO A 260 -20.87 -12.22 -3.43
C PRO A 260 -21.41 -12.34 -2.01
N ASP A 261 -21.88 -13.54 -1.59
CA ASP A 261 -22.40 -13.75 -0.25
C ASP A 261 -21.31 -13.56 0.82
N ASP A 262 -20.06 -13.88 0.51
CA ASP A 262 -18.92 -13.68 1.42
C ASP A 262 -18.59 -12.21 1.61
N TYR A 263 -19.00 -11.36 0.67
CA TYR A 263 -18.79 -9.91 0.68
C TYR A 263 -20.09 -9.12 0.93
N ALA A 264 -21.15 -9.76 1.39
CA ALA A 264 -22.45 -9.11 1.57
C ALA A 264 -22.35 -7.84 2.44
N PHE A 265 -21.64 -7.89 3.57
CA PHE A 265 -21.44 -6.72 4.43
C PHE A 265 -20.70 -5.58 3.72
N TYR A 266 -19.71 -5.91 2.89
CA TYR A 266 -18.91 -4.95 2.14
C TYR A 266 -19.70 -4.30 1.00
N LEU A 267 -20.52 -5.08 0.30
CA LEU A 267 -21.49 -4.59 -0.69
C LEU A 267 -22.54 -3.67 -0.05
N ASP A 268 -23.01 -4.00 1.16
CA ASP A 268 -24.00 -3.19 1.88
C ASP A 268 -23.52 -1.77 2.21
N LEU A 269 -22.20 -1.54 2.28
CA LEU A 269 -21.63 -0.20 2.45
C LEU A 269 -21.89 0.73 1.25
N ARG A 270 -22.38 0.21 0.12
CA ARG A 270 -22.69 0.98 -1.11
C ARG A 270 -24.21 1.16 -1.33
N LYS A 271 -25.04 0.75 -0.38
CA LYS A 271 -26.50 0.96 -0.38
C LYS A 271 -26.87 2.19 0.43
#